data_e46a9ae8a2f49d17034aae22ce31b4ad
#
_entry.id   e46a9ae8a2f49d17034aae22ce31b4ad
#
_cell.length_a   1.000
_cell.length_b   1.000
_cell.length_c   1.000
_cell.angle_alpha   90.00
_cell.angle_beta   90.00
_cell.angle_gamma   90.00
#
_symmetry.space_group_name_H-M   'P 1'
#
loop_
_entity.id
_entity.type
_entity.pdbx_description
1 polymer ?
#
loop_
_entity_poly.entity_id
_entity_poly.type
_entity_poly.pdbx_seq_one_letter_code
_entity_poly.pdbx_strand_id
1 'polypeptide(L)'
;INYGGIMKSCIKFLSFTLLFLFVFVSKSWAEKVTVITPYLAQPGTQMYVEGFKDEASKKGWDLNIIDTKGDVAEVISRIEDAVNQKVDGIVINVDPSQIAAGLEVAAAANIPVVGMDSGADPLLVTNVTSNGYAMAAETSVYVANRIEGKGNVVMFVFDAFPPVQIRGVIADAVFGNFPDINVMDRITPDVQDGGIADSRAKMEALLAANPEAGSIAAVWAAWDQPAIGAMQAIEAAGRSNEGIVIVGIDANPQARDAISQGGNFEASIAQDFVGIGSATANAIGRAMSGEEIKSKVIYVPTVLITSANVGD
;
A
#
# COMPACT_ATOMS: atom_id res chain seq x y z
N ILE A 1 -73.79 14.30 78.92
CA ILE A 1 -72.50 13.63 78.93
C ILE A 1 -72.00 13.47 77.53
N ASN A 2 -71.00 14.05 77.35
CA ASN A 2 -70.05 14.29 76.22
C ASN A 2 -69.52 13.07 75.54
N TYR A 3 -69.26 13.15 74.24
CA TYR A 3 -68.02 12.69 73.60
C TYR A 3 -67.87 13.17 72.16
N GLY A 4 -66.97 14.06 71.93
CA GLY A 4 -66.50 14.48 70.62
C GLY A 4 -65.57 13.50 70.02
N GLY A 5 -65.71 13.19 68.74
CA GLY A 5 -64.79 12.39 67.95
C GLY A 5 -64.10 13.26 66.91
N ILE A 6 -62.81 13.43 67.06
CA ILE A 6 -61.95 14.17 66.16
C ILE A 6 -61.65 13.33 64.93
N MET A 7 -62.09 13.76 63.76
CA MET A 7 -61.70 13.19 62.46
C MET A 7 -60.37 13.79 62.04
N LYS A 8 -59.32 12.98 62.08
CA LYS A 8 -57.95 13.33 61.52
C LYS A 8 -57.97 13.07 60.00
N SER A 9 -57.95 14.14 59.22
CA SER A 9 -57.76 14.11 57.81
C SER A 9 -56.26 13.76 57.50
N CYS A 10 -56.02 12.59 56.88
CA CYS A 10 -54.67 12.24 56.31
C CYS A 10 -54.61 12.81 54.94
N ILE A 11 -53.90 13.92 54.80
CA ILE A 11 -53.44 14.41 53.46
C ILE A 11 -52.21 13.57 53.04
N LYS A 12 -52.44 12.70 52.06
CA LYS A 12 -51.32 12.00 51.40
C LYS A 12 -50.66 12.95 50.40
N PHE A 13 -49.48 13.45 50.73
CA PHE A 13 -48.60 14.11 49.75
C PHE A 13 -48.06 13.07 48.76
N LEU A 14 -48.56 13.11 47.53
CA LEU A 14 -48.04 12.33 46.41
C LEU A 14 -46.89 13.13 45.80
N SER A 15 -45.63 12.84 46.21
CA SER A 15 -44.42 13.40 45.58
C SER A 15 -44.27 12.77 44.20
N PHE A 16 -44.63 13.51 43.16
CA PHE A 16 -44.36 13.15 41.77
C PHE A 16 -42.91 13.55 41.46
N THR A 17 -41.94 12.62 41.61
CA THR A 17 -40.56 12.82 41.20
C THR A 17 -40.49 12.69 39.69
N LEU A 18 -40.49 13.81 38.99
CA LEU A 18 -40.28 13.89 37.54
C LEU A 18 -38.80 13.59 37.25
N LEU A 19 -38.50 12.34 36.88
CA LEU A 19 -37.15 11.92 36.45
C LEU A 19 -36.94 12.48 35.03
N PHE A 20 -36.27 13.64 34.94
CA PHE A 20 -35.81 14.17 33.67
C PHE A 20 -34.69 13.26 33.17
N LEU A 21 -35.01 12.33 32.25
CA LEU A 21 -34.01 11.63 31.45
C LEU A 21 -33.38 12.67 30.48
N PHE A 22 -32.24 13.24 30.86
CA PHE A 22 -31.40 13.95 29.93
C PHE A 22 -30.83 12.91 28.95
N VAL A 23 -31.51 12.72 27.82
CA VAL A 23 -30.92 12.06 26.67
C VAL A 23 -29.85 13.03 26.17
N PHE A 24 -28.58 12.81 26.58
CA PHE A 24 -27.44 13.42 25.92
C PHE A 24 -27.39 12.83 24.49
N VAL A 25 -28.04 13.51 23.55
CA VAL A 25 -27.73 13.33 22.14
C VAL A 25 -26.32 13.89 21.95
N SER A 26 -25.33 13.05 22.20
CA SER A 26 -23.97 13.35 21.77
C SER A 26 -24.02 13.52 20.26
N LYS A 27 -23.89 14.76 19.80
CA LYS A 27 -23.69 15.07 18.38
C LYS A 27 -22.37 14.42 18.01
N SER A 28 -22.41 13.18 17.52
CA SER A 28 -21.23 12.53 16.98
C SER A 28 -20.84 13.34 15.75
N TRP A 29 -19.80 14.13 15.88
CA TRP A 29 -19.14 14.73 14.72
C TRP A 29 -18.47 13.58 13.98
N ALA A 30 -18.55 13.57 12.65
CA ALA A 30 -17.83 12.59 11.86
C ALA A 30 -16.33 12.67 12.20
N GLU A 31 -15.72 11.53 12.47
CA GLU A 31 -14.26 11.46 12.69
C GLU A 31 -13.55 11.91 11.41
N LYS A 32 -12.55 12.77 11.58
CA LYS A 32 -11.79 13.34 10.47
C LYS A 32 -10.52 12.55 10.24
N VAL A 33 -10.37 11.99 9.05
CA VAL A 33 -9.18 11.24 8.67
C VAL A 33 -8.54 11.85 7.43
N THR A 34 -7.23 12.05 7.46
CA THR A 34 -6.47 12.51 6.30
C THR A 34 -5.54 11.40 5.80
N VAL A 35 -5.63 11.07 4.51
CA VAL A 35 -4.70 10.19 3.80
C VAL A 35 -3.76 11.04 2.96
N ILE A 36 -2.45 10.84 3.10
CA ILE A 36 -1.42 11.62 2.39
C ILE A 36 -0.50 10.66 1.64
N THR A 37 -0.37 10.85 0.33
CA THR A 37 0.49 10.04 -0.54
C THR A 37 1.14 10.89 -1.63
N PRO A 38 2.41 10.67 -1.99
CA PRO A 38 3.03 11.24 -3.19
C PRO A 38 2.84 10.37 -4.44
N TYR A 39 2.20 9.18 -4.33
CA TYR A 39 2.23 8.13 -5.36
C TYR A 39 0.86 7.81 -5.96
N LEU A 40 -0.11 8.73 -5.94
CA LEU A 40 -1.46 8.45 -6.44
C LEU A 40 -1.50 8.17 -7.97
N ALA A 41 -0.44 8.48 -8.71
CA ALA A 41 -0.30 8.09 -10.11
C ALA A 41 -0.11 6.57 -10.31
N GLN A 42 0.32 5.83 -9.26
CA GLN A 42 0.50 4.38 -9.33
C GLN A 42 -0.85 3.65 -9.19
N PRO A 43 -1.16 2.67 -10.07
CA PRO A 43 -2.43 1.93 -10.02
C PRO A 43 -2.67 1.23 -8.69
N GLY A 44 -1.64 0.62 -8.09
CA GLY A 44 -1.76 0.00 -6.77
C GLY A 44 -2.17 1.00 -5.69
N THR A 45 -1.56 2.21 -5.69
CA THR A 45 -1.93 3.29 -4.76
C THR A 45 -3.39 3.69 -4.91
N GLN A 46 -3.88 3.82 -6.15
CA GLN A 46 -5.29 4.14 -6.39
C GLN A 46 -6.21 3.06 -5.80
N MET A 47 -5.87 1.79 -5.97
CA MET A 47 -6.70 0.67 -5.50
C MET A 47 -6.78 0.60 -3.97
N TYR A 48 -5.67 0.77 -3.23
CA TYR A 48 -5.79 0.76 -1.78
C TYR A 48 -6.39 2.05 -1.20
N VAL A 49 -6.20 3.20 -1.85
CA VAL A 49 -6.93 4.42 -1.49
C VAL A 49 -8.44 4.23 -1.69
N GLU A 50 -8.88 3.55 -2.76
CA GLU A 50 -10.29 3.24 -2.99
C GLU A 50 -10.84 2.28 -1.91
N GLY A 51 -10.12 1.19 -1.61
CA GLY A 51 -10.51 0.29 -0.52
C GLY A 51 -10.59 0.99 0.85
N PHE A 52 -9.70 1.95 1.10
CA PHE A 52 -9.77 2.80 2.30
C PHE A 52 -11.01 3.69 2.30
N LYS A 53 -11.33 4.37 1.17
CA LYS A 53 -12.52 5.22 1.02
C LYS A 53 -13.82 4.46 1.27
N ASP A 54 -13.92 3.26 0.71
CA ASP A 54 -15.09 2.41 0.88
C ASP A 54 -15.33 2.08 2.36
N GLU A 55 -14.28 1.75 3.09
CA GLU A 55 -14.38 1.43 4.51
C GLU A 55 -14.63 2.70 5.36
N ALA A 56 -13.96 3.81 5.06
CA ALA A 56 -14.20 5.10 5.71
C ALA A 56 -15.65 5.58 5.53
N SER A 57 -16.21 5.39 4.34
CA SER A 57 -17.61 5.70 4.05
C SER A 57 -18.58 4.90 4.90
N LYS A 58 -18.35 3.58 5.07
CA LYS A 58 -19.15 2.72 5.96
C LYS A 58 -19.10 3.17 7.42
N LYS A 59 -17.96 3.74 7.85
CA LYS A 59 -17.76 4.28 9.20
C LYS A 59 -18.30 5.69 9.37
N GLY A 60 -18.70 6.36 8.28
CA GLY A 60 -19.23 7.73 8.29
C GLY A 60 -18.18 8.79 8.57
N TRP A 61 -16.92 8.54 8.21
CA TRP A 61 -15.81 9.46 8.42
C TRP A 61 -15.81 10.64 7.43
N ASP A 62 -15.33 11.79 7.88
CA ASP A 62 -14.97 12.93 7.05
C ASP A 62 -13.54 12.71 6.53
N LEU A 63 -13.44 12.23 5.29
CA LEU A 63 -12.19 11.78 4.69
C LEU A 63 -11.61 12.83 3.74
N ASN A 64 -10.36 13.22 3.98
CA ASN A 64 -9.55 14.03 3.08
C ASN A 64 -8.41 13.20 2.49
N ILE A 65 -8.23 13.22 1.16
CA ILE A 65 -7.14 12.55 0.46
C ILE A 65 -6.28 13.60 -0.22
N ILE A 66 -4.97 13.57 0.07
CA ILE A 66 -3.99 14.53 -0.44
C ILE A 66 -2.95 13.78 -1.26
N ASP A 67 -2.83 14.14 -2.54
CA ASP A 67 -1.76 13.71 -3.43
C ASP A 67 -0.73 14.83 -3.55
N THR A 68 0.51 14.59 -3.13
CA THR A 68 1.61 15.55 -3.28
C THR A 68 2.39 15.34 -4.58
N LYS A 69 1.91 14.49 -5.49
CA LYS A 69 2.42 14.32 -6.87
C LYS A 69 3.93 14.09 -6.96
N GLY A 70 4.46 13.22 -6.11
CA GLY A 70 5.88 12.89 -6.05
C GLY A 70 6.68 13.78 -5.10
N ASP A 71 6.13 14.88 -4.59
CA ASP A 71 6.81 15.75 -3.63
C ASP A 71 6.71 15.19 -2.20
N VAL A 72 7.76 14.49 -1.78
CA VAL A 72 7.85 13.90 -0.44
C VAL A 72 8.05 15.00 0.64
N ALA A 73 8.72 16.10 0.32
CA ALA A 73 8.90 17.19 1.28
C ALA A 73 7.57 17.88 1.60
N GLU A 74 6.66 17.98 0.64
CA GLU A 74 5.32 18.52 0.86
C GLU A 74 4.50 17.68 1.83
N VAL A 75 4.75 16.35 1.95
CA VAL A 75 4.03 15.47 2.88
C VAL A 75 4.17 15.97 4.32
N ILE A 76 5.34 16.48 4.74
CA ILE A 76 5.55 17.04 6.08
C ILE A 76 4.58 18.19 6.33
N SER A 77 4.51 19.15 5.41
CA SER A 77 3.60 20.32 5.54
C SER A 77 2.13 19.87 5.58
N ARG A 78 1.76 18.82 4.82
CA ARG A 78 0.38 18.29 4.85
C ARG A 78 0.05 17.59 6.16
N ILE A 79 1.02 16.93 6.80
CA ILE A 79 0.84 16.38 8.16
C ILE A 79 0.65 17.53 9.16
N GLU A 80 1.47 18.60 9.10
CA GLU A 80 1.32 19.78 9.94
C GLU A 80 -0.06 20.45 9.76
N ASP A 81 -0.52 20.59 8.51
CA ASP A 81 -1.86 21.11 8.20
C ASP A 81 -2.97 20.22 8.82
N ALA A 82 -2.85 18.90 8.71
CA ALA A 82 -3.80 17.96 9.30
C ALA A 82 -3.84 18.09 10.84
N VAL A 83 -2.67 18.21 11.47
CA VAL A 83 -2.55 18.44 12.93
C VAL A 83 -3.22 19.76 13.32
N ASN A 84 -2.98 20.86 12.58
CA ASN A 84 -3.60 22.16 12.83
C ASN A 84 -5.13 22.13 12.65
N GLN A 85 -5.64 21.27 11.75
CA GLN A 85 -7.07 21.04 11.53
C GLN A 85 -7.68 20.11 12.60
N LYS A 86 -6.86 19.56 13.50
CA LYS A 86 -7.25 18.64 14.57
C LYS A 86 -8.01 17.43 14.02
N VAL A 87 -7.42 16.76 13.03
CA VAL A 87 -7.96 15.49 12.54
C VAL A 87 -7.82 14.41 13.62
N ASP A 88 -8.67 13.39 13.57
CA ASP A 88 -8.67 12.29 14.53
C ASP A 88 -7.63 11.21 14.18
N GLY A 89 -7.23 11.12 12.89
CA GLY A 89 -6.23 10.18 12.42
C GLY A 89 -5.58 10.59 11.11
N ILE A 90 -4.34 10.15 10.92
CA ILE A 90 -3.55 10.38 9.70
C ILE A 90 -3.12 9.02 9.14
N VAL A 91 -3.19 8.88 7.82
CA VAL A 91 -2.67 7.73 7.08
C VAL A 91 -1.62 8.23 6.09
N ILE A 92 -0.47 7.58 6.05
CA ILE A 92 0.61 7.91 5.13
C ILE A 92 0.92 6.75 4.20
N ASN A 93 1.33 7.06 2.96
CA ASN A 93 1.88 6.12 2.00
C ASN A 93 3.18 6.67 1.44
N VAL A 94 4.22 6.66 2.26
CA VAL A 94 5.56 7.18 1.96
C VAL A 94 6.56 6.56 2.95
N ASP A 95 7.86 6.61 2.64
CA ASP A 95 8.90 6.23 3.59
C ASP A 95 8.84 7.12 4.85
N PRO A 96 8.53 6.55 6.04
CA PRO A 96 8.44 7.33 7.27
C PRO A 96 9.74 8.06 7.62
N SER A 97 10.90 7.51 7.25
CA SER A 97 12.20 8.12 7.54
C SER A 97 12.40 9.46 6.83
N GLN A 98 11.76 9.66 5.69
CA GLN A 98 11.81 10.90 4.92
C GLN A 98 10.91 12.00 5.47
N ILE A 99 9.96 11.64 6.35
CA ILE A 99 8.95 12.56 6.91
C ILE A 99 8.96 12.58 8.45
N ALA A 100 10.09 12.22 9.06
CA ALA A 100 10.22 12.08 10.52
C ALA A 100 9.74 13.32 11.29
N ALA A 101 10.07 14.53 10.81
CA ALA A 101 9.62 15.79 11.45
C ALA A 101 8.08 15.90 11.49
N GLY A 102 7.37 15.53 10.42
CA GLY A 102 5.91 15.50 10.42
C GLY A 102 5.33 14.46 11.38
N LEU A 103 5.95 13.27 11.46
CA LEU A 103 5.53 12.23 12.41
C LEU A 103 5.71 12.67 13.86
N GLU A 104 6.80 13.36 14.19
CA GLU A 104 7.02 13.93 15.51
C GLU A 104 5.95 14.98 15.87
N VAL A 105 5.55 15.83 14.93
CA VAL A 105 4.46 16.82 15.11
C VAL A 105 3.13 16.12 15.39
N ALA A 106 2.78 15.08 14.63
CA ALA A 106 1.56 14.31 14.86
C ALA A 106 1.58 13.59 16.22
N ALA A 107 2.72 13.00 16.59
CA ALA A 107 2.92 12.33 17.88
C ALA A 107 2.78 13.32 19.07
N ALA A 108 3.38 14.52 18.97
CA ALA A 108 3.25 15.56 19.99
C ALA A 108 1.80 16.05 20.16
N ALA A 109 1.00 15.98 19.10
CA ALA A 109 -0.42 16.30 19.13
C ALA A 109 -1.30 15.11 19.58
N ASN A 110 -0.73 13.93 19.83
CA ASN A 110 -1.41 12.67 20.14
C ASN A 110 -2.38 12.23 19.01
N ILE A 111 -2.07 12.54 17.75
CA ILE A 111 -2.83 12.08 16.61
C ILE A 111 -2.19 10.78 16.10
N PRO A 112 -2.93 9.65 16.06
CA PRO A 112 -2.39 8.40 15.59
C PRO A 112 -2.08 8.46 14.09
N VAL A 113 -0.93 7.89 13.70
CA VAL A 113 -0.52 7.76 12.30
C VAL A 113 -0.38 6.27 11.96
N VAL A 114 -1.01 5.83 10.87
CA VAL A 114 -0.91 4.47 10.34
C VAL A 114 -0.28 4.51 8.94
N GLY A 115 0.65 3.60 8.68
CA GLY A 115 1.21 3.39 7.35
C GLY A 115 0.29 2.53 6.49
N MET A 116 0.05 2.94 5.26
CA MET A 116 -0.65 2.20 4.22
C MET A 116 0.33 1.89 3.10
N ASP A 117 0.82 0.66 3.07
CA ASP A 117 1.93 0.22 2.20
C ASP A 117 3.14 1.18 2.30
N SER A 118 3.61 1.39 3.51
CA SER A 118 4.69 2.30 3.89
C SER A 118 5.88 1.50 4.46
N GLY A 119 6.79 2.14 5.15
CA GLY A 119 7.79 1.49 5.98
C GLY A 119 7.30 1.31 7.43
N ALA A 120 7.99 0.49 8.20
CA ALA A 120 7.78 0.42 9.64
C ALA A 120 8.58 1.53 10.34
N ASP A 121 7.96 2.21 11.30
CA ASP A 121 8.58 3.26 12.10
C ASP A 121 8.05 3.23 13.54
N PRO A 122 8.86 3.55 14.57
CA PRO A 122 8.39 3.61 15.95
C PRO A 122 7.22 4.58 16.19
N LEU A 123 7.15 5.69 15.45
CA LEU A 123 6.11 6.70 15.57
C LEU A 123 4.80 6.30 14.87
N LEU A 124 4.81 5.28 14.01
CA LEU A 124 3.60 4.70 13.46
C LEU A 124 2.96 3.75 14.47
N VAL A 125 1.64 3.78 14.55
CA VAL A 125 0.86 2.78 15.30
C VAL A 125 1.12 1.39 14.71
N THR A 126 0.96 1.26 13.39
CA THR A 126 1.26 0.08 12.59
C THR A 126 1.44 0.46 11.14
N ASN A 127 2.02 -0.44 10.33
CA ASN A 127 2.01 -0.37 8.86
C ASN A 127 1.23 -1.56 8.30
N VAL A 128 0.27 -1.32 7.42
CA VAL A 128 -0.47 -2.36 6.70
C VAL A 128 0.10 -2.48 5.30
N THR A 129 0.58 -3.66 4.92
CA THR A 129 1.28 -3.89 3.65
C THR A 129 1.20 -5.35 3.23
N SER A 130 1.71 -5.68 2.05
CA SER A 130 2.01 -7.05 1.64
C SER A 130 3.42 -7.48 2.10
N ASN A 131 3.67 -8.79 2.17
CA ASN A 131 4.98 -9.29 2.56
C ASN A 131 5.97 -9.20 1.39
N GLY A 132 6.67 -8.05 1.27
CA GLY A 132 7.66 -7.79 0.22
C GLY A 132 8.80 -8.82 0.15
N TYR A 133 9.19 -9.39 1.29
CA TYR A 133 10.21 -10.46 1.35
C TYR A 133 9.73 -11.72 0.63
N ALA A 134 8.51 -12.18 0.95
CA ALA A 134 7.95 -13.38 0.34
C ALA A 134 7.71 -13.19 -1.16
N MET A 135 7.11 -12.04 -1.55
CA MET A 135 6.83 -11.72 -2.95
C MET A 135 8.09 -11.74 -3.81
N ALA A 136 9.15 -11.07 -3.35
CA ALA A 136 10.40 -11.00 -4.09
C ALA A 136 11.12 -12.35 -4.16
N ALA A 137 11.13 -13.12 -3.07
CA ALA A 137 11.72 -14.46 -3.08
C ALA A 137 11.00 -15.37 -4.08
N GLU A 138 9.66 -15.36 -4.08
CA GLU A 138 8.86 -16.20 -4.97
C GLU A 138 9.07 -15.85 -6.45
N THR A 139 9.01 -14.54 -6.81
CA THR A 139 9.23 -14.10 -8.19
C THR A 139 10.67 -14.31 -8.68
N SER A 140 11.65 -14.11 -7.81
CA SER A 140 13.07 -14.31 -8.17
C SER A 140 13.40 -15.78 -8.35
N VAL A 141 12.86 -16.67 -7.50
CA VAL A 141 12.99 -18.12 -7.67
C VAL A 141 12.25 -18.58 -8.93
N TYR A 142 11.07 -18.01 -9.23
CA TYR A 142 10.39 -18.28 -10.49
C TYR A 142 11.29 -17.98 -11.69
N VAL A 143 11.86 -16.76 -11.75
CA VAL A 143 12.82 -16.40 -12.83
C VAL A 143 13.98 -17.36 -12.89
N ALA A 144 14.67 -17.63 -11.75
CA ALA A 144 15.83 -18.50 -11.73
C ALA A 144 15.50 -19.90 -12.28
N ASN A 145 14.35 -20.47 -11.93
CA ASN A 145 13.88 -21.76 -12.46
C ASN A 145 13.60 -21.69 -13.96
N ARG A 146 12.94 -20.61 -14.44
CA ARG A 146 12.59 -20.45 -15.85
C ARG A 146 13.81 -20.32 -16.76
N ILE A 147 14.87 -19.66 -16.29
CA ILE A 147 16.15 -19.52 -17.02
C ILE A 147 17.17 -20.62 -16.68
N GLU A 148 16.74 -21.69 -16.01
CA GLU A 148 17.60 -22.85 -15.63
C GLU A 148 18.83 -22.45 -14.81
N GLY A 149 18.71 -21.40 -13.98
CA GLY A 149 19.77 -20.92 -13.10
C GLY A 149 20.94 -20.21 -13.79
N LYS A 150 20.78 -19.75 -15.03
CA LYS A 150 21.87 -19.13 -15.80
C LYS A 150 21.37 -18.00 -16.72
N GLY A 151 22.26 -17.04 -17.01
CA GLY A 151 22.02 -15.95 -17.96
C GLY A 151 21.97 -14.58 -17.32
N ASN A 152 21.82 -13.56 -18.16
CA ASN A 152 21.78 -12.18 -17.71
C ASN A 152 20.36 -11.76 -17.33
N VAL A 153 20.21 -11.18 -16.15
CA VAL A 153 18.96 -10.65 -15.61
C VAL A 153 19.04 -9.13 -15.51
N VAL A 154 18.03 -8.44 -16.03
CA VAL A 154 17.84 -7.00 -15.85
C VAL A 154 16.85 -6.81 -14.70
N MET A 155 17.18 -5.95 -13.74
CA MET A 155 16.31 -5.64 -12.62
C MET A 155 15.79 -4.20 -12.70
N PHE A 156 14.47 -4.02 -12.58
CA PHE A 156 13.88 -2.71 -12.33
C PHE A 156 13.52 -2.59 -10.84
N VAL A 157 14.09 -1.57 -10.19
CA VAL A 157 14.03 -1.37 -8.74
C VAL A 157 13.66 0.07 -8.38
N PHE A 158 13.23 0.31 -7.13
CA PHE A 158 12.98 1.65 -6.61
C PHE A 158 13.30 1.70 -5.11
N ASP A 159 14.52 2.11 -4.80
CA ASP A 159 15.06 2.03 -3.44
C ASP A 159 14.58 3.19 -2.53
N ALA A 160 13.92 4.22 -3.09
CA ALA A 160 13.38 5.35 -2.32
C ALA A 160 12.07 5.03 -1.57
N PHE A 161 11.48 3.84 -1.78
CA PHE A 161 10.23 3.43 -1.16
C PHE A 161 10.38 2.05 -0.50
N PRO A 162 10.32 1.94 0.84
CA PRO A 162 10.68 0.74 1.58
C PRO A 162 9.99 -0.55 1.12
N PRO A 163 8.66 -0.59 0.82
CA PRO A 163 8.03 -1.80 0.32
C PRO A 163 8.62 -2.32 -1.00
N VAL A 164 9.10 -1.42 -1.86
CA VAL A 164 9.73 -1.78 -3.15
C VAL A 164 11.22 -2.03 -2.98
N GLN A 165 11.92 -1.26 -2.13
CA GLN A 165 13.32 -1.45 -1.80
C GLN A 165 13.59 -2.88 -1.31
N ILE A 166 12.78 -3.37 -0.36
CA ILE A 166 12.99 -4.71 0.19
C ILE A 166 12.82 -5.80 -0.87
N ARG A 167 11.96 -5.60 -1.87
CA ARG A 167 11.81 -6.53 -2.99
C ARG A 167 13.12 -6.65 -3.77
N GLY A 168 13.76 -5.51 -4.11
CA GLY A 168 15.05 -5.49 -4.80
C GLY A 168 16.17 -6.17 -4.00
N VAL A 169 16.27 -5.89 -2.69
CA VAL A 169 17.26 -6.50 -1.80
C VAL A 169 17.13 -8.04 -1.76
N ILE A 170 15.92 -8.55 -1.69
CA ILE A 170 15.67 -10.00 -1.66
C ILE A 170 15.93 -10.63 -3.03
N ALA A 171 15.55 -9.97 -4.13
CA ALA A 171 15.83 -10.47 -5.48
C ALA A 171 17.34 -10.59 -5.73
N ASP A 172 18.14 -9.59 -5.34
CA ASP A 172 19.60 -9.65 -5.39
C ASP A 172 20.16 -10.84 -4.61
N ALA A 173 19.63 -11.04 -3.38
CA ALA A 173 20.07 -12.16 -2.54
C ALA A 173 19.74 -13.52 -3.16
N VAL A 174 18.56 -13.66 -3.78
CA VAL A 174 18.17 -14.89 -4.49
C VAL A 174 19.06 -15.11 -5.70
N PHE A 175 19.17 -14.14 -6.61
CA PHE A 175 19.99 -14.29 -7.83
C PHE A 175 21.47 -14.50 -7.50
N GLY A 176 21.99 -13.86 -6.45
CA GLY A 176 23.37 -14.05 -5.98
C GLY A 176 23.69 -15.47 -5.48
N ASN A 177 22.68 -16.32 -5.23
CA ASN A 177 22.87 -17.74 -4.92
C ASN A 177 22.97 -18.65 -6.15
N PHE A 178 22.79 -18.12 -7.36
CA PHE A 178 22.95 -18.85 -8.62
C PHE A 178 24.22 -18.36 -9.32
N PRO A 179 25.30 -19.14 -9.34
CA PRO A 179 26.61 -18.67 -9.81
C PRO A 179 26.67 -18.29 -11.29
N ASP A 180 25.76 -18.84 -12.10
CA ASP A 180 25.66 -18.59 -13.53
C ASP A 180 24.58 -17.56 -13.89
N ILE A 181 23.88 -16.97 -12.91
CA ILE A 181 23.03 -15.79 -13.10
C ILE A 181 23.87 -14.53 -12.89
N ASN A 182 23.83 -13.65 -13.88
CA ASN A 182 24.46 -12.34 -13.79
C ASN A 182 23.38 -11.25 -13.79
N VAL A 183 23.26 -10.50 -12.70
CA VAL A 183 22.45 -9.26 -12.67
C VAL A 183 23.24 -8.20 -13.44
N MET A 184 22.88 -8.03 -14.72
CA MET A 184 23.65 -7.18 -15.62
C MET A 184 23.38 -5.69 -15.44
N ASP A 185 22.18 -5.34 -14.94
CA ASP A 185 21.83 -3.96 -14.65
C ASP A 185 20.72 -3.88 -13.58
N ARG A 186 20.78 -2.82 -12.76
CA ARG A 186 19.76 -2.40 -11.80
C ARG A 186 19.26 -1.01 -12.18
N ILE A 187 18.07 -0.93 -12.73
CA ILE A 187 17.49 0.27 -13.32
C ILE A 187 16.45 0.85 -12.38
N THR A 188 16.60 2.13 -12.01
CA THR A 188 15.58 2.90 -11.31
C THR A 188 14.87 3.79 -12.35
N PRO A 189 13.57 3.53 -12.66
CA PRO A 189 12.81 4.37 -13.58
C PRO A 189 12.34 5.65 -12.90
N ASP A 190 12.03 6.66 -13.71
CA ASP A 190 11.21 7.78 -13.28
C ASP A 190 9.76 7.29 -13.08
N VAL A 191 9.21 7.56 -11.91
CA VAL A 191 7.89 7.05 -11.49
C VAL A 191 6.78 8.11 -11.50
N GLN A 192 7.06 9.35 -11.89
CA GLN A 192 6.09 10.45 -11.83
C GLN A 192 4.83 10.15 -12.65
N ASP A 193 5.02 9.56 -13.85
CA ASP A 193 3.92 9.16 -14.76
C ASP A 193 3.67 7.64 -14.74
N GLY A 194 3.91 6.97 -13.60
CA GLY A 194 3.73 5.53 -13.44
C GLY A 194 4.93 4.67 -13.84
N GLY A 195 5.89 5.19 -14.62
CA GLY A 195 7.17 4.54 -14.89
C GLY A 195 7.23 3.70 -16.17
N ILE A 196 6.14 3.47 -16.90
CA ILE A 196 6.14 2.61 -18.11
C ILE A 196 7.00 3.20 -19.22
N ALA A 197 6.81 4.49 -19.53
CA ALA A 197 7.50 5.13 -20.65
C ALA A 197 9.02 5.22 -20.45
N ASP A 198 9.45 5.58 -19.24
CA ASP A 198 10.88 5.66 -18.90
C ASP A 198 11.54 4.26 -18.86
N SER A 199 10.85 3.28 -18.29
CA SER A 199 11.32 1.89 -18.27
C SER A 199 11.45 1.32 -19.68
N ARG A 200 10.49 1.62 -20.57
CA ARG A 200 10.57 1.25 -21.98
C ARG A 200 11.79 1.86 -22.66
N ALA A 201 12.02 3.18 -22.50
CA ALA A 201 13.16 3.86 -23.10
C ALA A 201 14.51 3.29 -22.62
N LYS A 202 14.63 3.01 -21.30
CA LYS A 202 15.83 2.40 -20.71
C LYS A 202 16.05 0.99 -21.21
N MET A 203 14.99 0.19 -21.35
CA MET A 203 15.08 -1.15 -21.90
C MET A 203 15.43 -1.12 -23.40
N GLU A 204 14.86 -0.20 -24.19
CA GLU A 204 15.23 -0.03 -25.61
C GLU A 204 16.73 0.27 -25.76
N ALA A 205 17.28 1.14 -24.93
CA ALA A 205 18.72 1.44 -24.91
C ALA A 205 19.55 0.20 -24.54
N LEU A 206 19.12 -0.58 -23.56
CA LEU A 206 19.80 -1.79 -23.13
C LEU A 206 19.79 -2.88 -24.24
N LEU A 207 18.65 -3.07 -24.90
CA LEU A 207 18.52 -4.00 -26.02
C LEU A 207 19.44 -3.59 -27.20
N ALA A 208 19.53 -2.29 -27.49
CA ALA A 208 20.43 -1.78 -28.52
C ALA A 208 21.91 -1.98 -28.19
N ALA A 209 22.27 -1.87 -26.91
CA ALA A 209 23.64 -2.13 -26.42
C ALA A 209 23.98 -3.63 -26.38
N ASN A 210 23.00 -4.52 -26.37
CA ASN A 210 23.13 -5.97 -26.30
C ASN A 210 22.34 -6.65 -27.43
N PRO A 211 22.75 -6.49 -28.72
CA PRO A 211 21.97 -6.90 -29.87
C PRO A 211 21.91 -8.42 -30.09
N GLU A 212 22.83 -9.19 -29.48
CA GLU A 212 22.91 -10.63 -29.70
C GLU A 212 21.70 -11.35 -29.08
N ALA A 213 21.09 -12.27 -29.84
CA ALA A 213 20.01 -13.10 -29.33
C ALA A 213 20.47 -13.90 -28.10
N GLY A 214 19.65 -13.93 -27.05
CA GLY A 214 19.97 -14.58 -25.79
C GLY A 214 20.94 -13.79 -24.89
N SER A 215 21.35 -12.57 -25.26
CA SER A 215 22.14 -11.68 -24.40
C SER A 215 21.43 -11.28 -23.10
N ILE A 216 20.08 -11.31 -23.09
CA ILE A 216 19.23 -11.08 -21.93
C ILE A 216 18.33 -12.30 -21.75
N ALA A 217 18.41 -12.94 -20.58
CA ALA A 217 17.60 -14.11 -20.26
C ALA A 217 16.29 -13.75 -19.58
N ALA A 218 16.31 -12.71 -18.71
CA ALA A 218 15.11 -12.30 -18.00
C ALA A 218 15.11 -10.82 -17.62
N VAL A 219 13.90 -10.32 -17.36
CA VAL A 219 13.62 -9.05 -16.71
C VAL A 219 12.85 -9.34 -15.43
N TRP A 220 13.38 -8.92 -14.31
CA TRP A 220 12.70 -8.93 -13.02
C TRP A 220 12.34 -7.49 -12.62
N ALA A 221 11.09 -7.23 -12.33
CA ALA A 221 10.66 -5.89 -11.92
C ALA A 221 10.00 -5.92 -10.55
N ALA A 222 10.39 -4.98 -9.69
CA ALA A 222 9.85 -4.87 -8.34
C ALA A 222 8.36 -4.45 -8.31
N TRP A 223 7.80 -4.02 -9.45
CA TRP A 223 6.36 -3.83 -9.69
C TRP A 223 6.06 -3.88 -11.20
N ASP A 224 4.77 -3.98 -11.58
CA ASP A 224 4.37 -4.32 -12.95
C ASP A 224 4.68 -3.25 -14.00
N GLN A 225 4.62 -1.95 -13.67
CA GLN A 225 4.78 -0.88 -14.68
C GLN A 225 6.13 -0.96 -15.41
N PRO A 226 7.28 -1.12 -14.75
CA PRO A 226 8.54 -1.33 -15.45
C PRO A 226 8.58 -2.63 -16.27
N ALA A 227 7.98 -3.71 -15.77
CA ALA A 227 7.88 -4.96 -16.51
C ALA A 227 7.11 -4.79 -17.81
N ILE A 228 6.00 -4.04 -17.77
CA ILE A 228 5.21 -3.69 -18.95
C ILE A 228 6.02 -2.82 -19.92
N GLY A 229 6.75 -1.81 -19.42
CA GLY A 229 7.64 -1.00 -20.24
C GLY A 229 8.72 -1.83 -20.94
N ALA A 230 9.35 -2.75 -20.19
CA ALA A 230 10.33 -3.67 -20.74
C ALA A 230 9.75 -4.62 -21.80
N MET A 231 8.54 -5.16 -21.57
CA MET A 231 7.83 -5.98 -22.54
C MET A 231 7.59 -5.22 -23.85
N GLN A 232 7.10 -3.99 -23.77
CA GLN A 232 6.87 -3.15 -24.95
C GLN A 232 8.17 -2.87 -25.74
N ALA A 233 9.30 -2.67 -25.05
CA ALA A 233 10.60 -2.48 -25.66
C ALA A 233 11.08 -3.74 -26.40
N ILE A 234 10.91 -4.92 -25.78
CA ILE A 234 11.27 -6.22 -26.36
C ILE A 234 10.43 -6.50 -27.62
N GLU A 235 9.12 -6.21 -27.55
CA GLU A 235 8.21 -6.34 -28.70
C GLU A 235 8.61 -5.39 -29.84
N ALA A 236 8.84 -4.12 -29.54
CA ALA A 236 9.25 -3.12 -30.53
C ALA A 236 10.60 -3.46 -31.21
N ALA A 237 11.52 -4.09 -30.47
CA ALA A 237 12.79 -4.58 -31.00
C ALA A 237 12.66 -5.88 -31.81
N GLY A 238 11.49 -6.48 -31.89
CA GLY A 238 11.24 -7.76 -32.61
C GLY A 238 11.85 -8.98 -31.90
N ARG A 239 12.14 -8.87 -30.58
CA ARG A 239 12.88 -9.88 -29.79
C ARG A 239 11.96 -10.77 -28.93
N SER A 240 10.63 -10.73 -29.16
CA SER A 240 9.65 -11.51 -28.39
C SER A 240 9.86 -13.03 -28.46
N ASN A 241 10.49 -13.53 -29.52
CA ASN A 241 10.75 -14.96 -29.73
C ASN A 241 12.08 -15.46 -29.14
N GLU A 242 12.81 -14.62 -28.41
CA GLU A 242 14.10 -15.01 -27.81
C GLU A 242 13.95 -15.73 -26.46
N GLY A 243 12.73 -15.87 -25.95
CA GLY A 243 12.47 -16.54 -24.68
C GLY A 243 12.87 -15.72 -23.45
N ILE A 244 12.93 -14.39 -23.58
CA ILE A 244 13.20 -13.48 -22.44
C ILE A 244 12.04 -13.58 -21.43
N VAL A 245 12.30 -14.06 -20.23
CA VAL A 245 11.31 -14.20 -19.18
C VAL A 245 11.08 -12.84 -18.50
N ILE A 246 9.84 -12.38 -18.41
CA ILE A 246 9.50 -11.13 -17.68
C ILE A 246 8.59 -11.47 -16.51
N VAL A 247 8.93 -10.95 -15.33
CA VAL A 247 8.07 -11.02 -14.14
C VAL A 247 7.91 -9.66 -13.49
N GLY A 248 6.74 -9.44 -12.89
CA GLY A 248 6.41 -8.26 -12.10
C GLY A 248 5.89 -8.61 -10.71
N ILE A 249 5.45 -7.59 -10.01
CA ILE A 249 4.70 -7.68 -8.76
C ILE A 249 3.57 -6.66 -8.85
N ASP A 250 2.39 -6.97 -8.39
CA ASP A 250 1.11 -6.27 -8.22
C ASP A 250 -0.05 -7.02 -8.91
N ALA A 251 0.23 -7.73 -10.02
CA ALA A 251 -0.75 -8.37 -10.90
C ALA A 251 -1.90 -7.42 -11.26
N ASN A 252 -1.53 -6.19 -11.67
CA ASN A 252 -2.49 -5.21 -12.12
C ASN A 252 -3.22 -5.68 -13.41
N PRO A 253 -4.36 -5.08 -13.80
CA PRO A 253 -5.11 -5.53 -14.96
C PRO A 253 -4.28 -5.68 -16.23
N GLN A 254 -3.37 -4.74 -16.51
CA GLN A 254 -2.53 -4.78 -17.72
C GLN A 254 -1.50 -5.93 -17.67
N ALA A 255 -0.93 -6.23 -16.50
CA ALA A 255 -0.05 -7.38 -16.32
C ALA A 255 -0.81 -8.70 -16.45
N ARG A 256 -2.02 -8.81 -15.87
CA ARG A 256 -2.89 -9.98 -16.03
C ARG A 256 -3.26 -10.20 -17.49
N ASP A 257 -3.60 -9.14 -18.23
CA ASP A 257 -3.88 -9.23 -19.67
C ASP A 257 -2.65 -9.76 -20.43
N ALA A 258 -1.46 -9.24 -20.14
CA ALA A 258 -0.22 -9.71 -20.79
C ALA A 258 0.07 -11.20 -20.48
N ILE A 259 -0.08 -11.62 -19.21
CA ILE A 259 0.07 -13.04 -18.82
C ILE A 259 -0.97 -13.92 -19.54
N SER A 260 -2.23 -13.48 -19.65
CA SER A 260 -3.31 -14.25 -20.27
C SER A 260 -3.12 -14.45 -21.77
N GLN A 261 -2.51 -13.47 -22.45
CA GLN A 261 -2.20 -13.53 -23.87
C GLN A 261 -1.01 -14.45 -24.17
N GLY A 262 -0.24 -14.78 -23.16
CA GLY A 262 1.02 -15.52 -23.31
C GLY A 262 2.14 -14.65 -23.86
N GLY A 263 3.35 -15.19 -23.94
CA GLY A 263 4.53 -14.49 -24.42
C GLY A 263 5.56 -14.27 -23.31
N ASN A 264 6.26 -13.15 -23.35
CA ASN A 264 7.39 -12.90 -22.45
C ASN A 264 6.99 -12.57 -21.00
N PHE A 265 5.82 -11.95 -20.76
CA PHE A 265 5.35 -11.64 -19.42
C PHE A 265 4.67 -12.89 -18.83
N GLU A 266 5.41 -13.62 -17.98
CA GLU A 266 5.00 -14.95 -17.55
C GLU A 266 4.32 -14.99 -16.16
N ALA A 267 4.69 -14.07 -15.27
CA ALA A 267 4.16 -14.08 -13.92
C ALA A 267 4.17 -12.69 -13.25
N SER A 268 3.25 -12.49 -12.32
CA SER A 268 3.23 -11.38 -11.38
C SER A 268 2.60 -11.82 -10.07
N ILE A 269 2.99 -11.22 -8.93
CA ILE A 269 2.32 -11.49 -7.66
C ILE A 269 1.20 -10.50 -7.42
N ALA A 270 -0.02 -11.01 -7.31
CA ALA A 270 -1.17 -10.22 -6.93
C ALA A 270 -1.06 -9.79 -5.46
N GLN A 271 -1.21 -8.50 -5.23
CA GLN A 271 -1.45 -7.91 -3.92
C GLN A 271 -2.95 -7.63 -3.77
N ASP A 272 -3.49 -7.87 -2.57
CA ASP A 272 -4.85 -7.43 -2.25
C ASP A 272 -4.83 -5.95 -1.84
N PHE A 273 -4.68 -5.06 -2.81
CA PHE A 273 -4.63 -3.62 -2.58
C PHE A 273 -5.88 -3.08 -1.89
N VAL A 274 -7.07 -3.54 -2.28
CA VAL A 274 -8.33 -3.17 -1.64
C VAL A 274 -8.34 -3.64 -0.19
N GLY A 275 -7.85 -4.86 0.07
CA GLY A 275 -7.66 -5.41 1.41
C GLY A 275 -6.67 -4.60 2.25
N ILE A 276 -5.56 -4.12 1.67
CA ILE A 276 -4.62 -3.21 2.35
C ILE A 276 -5.35 -1.93 2.78
N GLY A 277 -6.10 -1.30 1.87
CA GLY A 277 -6.88 -0.10 2.17
C GLY A 277 -7.89 -0.31 3.29
N SER A 278 -8.71 -1.36 3.18
CA SER A 278 -9.71 -1.73 4.18
C SER A 278 -9.09 -2.06 5.55
N ALA A 279 -8.00 -2.82 5.58
CA ALA A 279 -7.29 -3.15 6.81
C ALA A 279 -6.64 -1.92 7.45
N THR A 280 -6.14 -0.98 6.63
CA THR A 280 -5.60 0.31 7.11
C THR A 280 -6.71 1.15 7.75
N ALA A 281 -7.89 1.26 7.12
CA ALA A 281 -9.04 1.96 7.70
C ALA A 281 -9.48 1.33 9.03
N ASN A 282 -9.44 0.01 9.14
CA ASN A 282 -9.73 -0.67 10.40
C ASN A 282 -8.64 -0.41 11.45
N ALA A 283 -7.37 -0.39 11.06
CA ALA A 283 -6.26 -0.12 11.99
C ALA A 283 -6.32 1.31 12.54
N ILE A 284 -6.52 2.33 11.67
CA ILE A 284 -6.61 3.71 12.14
C ILE A 284 -7.86 3.93 13.00
N GLY A 285 -9.01 3.30 12.68
CA GLY A 285 -10.23 3.39 13.49
C GLY A 285 -10.03 2.83 14.90
N ARG A 286 -9.33 1.70 15.03
CA ARG A 286 -8.95 1.13 16.34
C ARG A 286 -8.02 2.06 17.11
N ALA A 287 -7.03 2.64 16.43
CA ALA A 287 -6.10 3.59 17.04
C ALA A 287 -6.82 4.86 17.54
N MET A 288 -7.73 5.43 16.75
CA MET A 288 -8.55 6.60 17.15
C MET A 288 -9.45 6.29 18.35
N SER A 289 -9.95 5.05 18.47
CA SER A 289 -10.72 4.62 19.65
C SER A 289 -9.86 4.32 20.90
N GLY A 290 -8.53 4.46 20.79
CA GLY A 290 -7.59 4.18 21.88
C GLY A 290 -7.27 2.70 22.09
N GLU A 291 -7.60 1.83 21.12
CA GLU A 291 -7.26 0.41 21.16
C GLU A 291 -5.78 0.19 20.84
N GLU A 292 -5.08 -0.58 21.66
CA GLU A 292 -3.68 -0.94 21.42
C GLU A 292 -3.53 -1.90 20.25
N ILE A 293 -2.72 -1.54 19.26
CA ILE A 293 -2.31 -2.42 18.16
C ILE A 293 -0.88 -2.91 18.43
N LYS A 294 -0.74 -4.18 18.82
CA LYS A 294 0.56 -4.75 19.21
C LYS A 294 1.49 -5.01 18.03
N SER A 295 0.93 -5.33 16.85
CA SER A 295 1.74 -5.62 15.66
C SER A 295 2.19 -4.33 14.99
N LYS A 296 3.49 -4.17 14.78
CA LYS A 296 4.07 -3.04 14.06
C LYS A 296 3.89 -3.15 12.55
N VAL A 297 3.61 -4.36 12.05
CA VAL A 297 3.28 -4.62 10.63
C VAL A 297 2.13 -5.60 10.55
N ILE A 298 1.13 -5.28 9.74
CA ILE A 298 0.01 -6.16 9.39
C ILE A 298 0.18 -6.55 7.92
N TYR A 299 0.38 -7.84 7.66
CA TYR A 299 0.50 -8.34 6.29
C TYR A 299 -0.84 -8.78 5.73
N VAL A 300 -1.12 -8.33 4.49
CA VAL A 300 -2.26 -8.79 3.69
C VAL A 300 -1.77 -9.90 2.74
N PRO A 301 -2.57 -10.94 2.49
CA PRO A 301 -2.18 -12.07 1.64
C PRO A 301 -1.85 -11.67 0.20
N THR A 302 -0.99 -12.49 -0.44
CA THR A 302 -0.57 -12.32 -1.84
C THR A 302 -0.64 -13.66 -2.58
N VAL A 303 -0.78 -13.62 -3.92
CA VAL A 303 -0.89 -14.82 -4.76
C VAL A 303 -0.05 -14.66 -6.02
N LEU A 304 0.79 -15.64 -6.35
CA LEU A 304 1.49 -15.67 -7.63
C LEU A 304 0.49 -15.96 -8.76
N ILE A 305 0.44 -15.06 -9.73
CA ILE A 305 -0.38 -15.17 -10.94
C ILE A 305 0.52 -15.60 -12.09
N THR A 306 0.10 -16.63 -12.77
CA THR A 306 0.72 -17.17 -14.00
C THR A 306 -0.38 -17.50 -15.00
N SER A 307 -0.03 -17.99 -16.19
CA SER A 307 -1.02 -18.48 -17.17
C SER A 307 -1.93 -19.59 -16.64
N ALA A 308 -1.54 -20.27 -15.55
CA ALA A 308 -2.31 -21.35 -14.95
C ALA A 308 -3.52 -20.86 -14.14
N ASN A 309 -3.49 -19.63 -13.61
CA ASN A 309 -4.51 -19.08 -12.71
C ASN A 309 -4.87 -17.61 -12.97
N VAL A 310 -4.43 -17.02 -14.08
CA VAL A 310 -4.69 -15.60 -14.39
C VAL A 310 -6.18 -15.29 -14.59
N GLY A 311 -6.99 -16.31 -14.92
CA GLY A 311 -8.43 -16.20 -15.11
C GLY A 311 -9.27 -16.33 -13.82
N ASP A 312 -8.62 -16.64 -12.69
CA ASP A 312 -9.27 -16.76 -11.41
C ASP A 312 -9.30 -15.38 -10.70
#